data_69aa9f6a686352af793e9e51e72fb606
#
_entry.id   69aa9f6a686352af793e9e51e72fb606
#
_cell.length_a   1.000
_cell.length_b   1.000
_cell.length_c   1.000
_cell.angle_alpha   90.00
_cell.angle_beta   90.00
_cell.angle_gamma   90.00
#
_symmetry.space_group_name_H-M   'P 1'
#
loop_
_entity.id
_entity.type
_entity.pdbx_description
1 polymer ?
#
loop_
_entity_poly.entity_id
_entity_poly.type
_entity_poly.pdbx_seq_one_letter_code
_entity_poly.pdbx_strand_id
1 'polypeptide(L)'
;MKKYFLSFLFLGVPFFVFGDVQVTHQWVQLAQARRDVESTEERTRPVLMGDIIYSANLSGEVTATHRFEGYKLWERKLSAGVEGSLTYGRSKVMVGDLSGDLVALNARDGSDYWRFKIATEWLSPAAISRDKVFVATSNDELFALSENQGKEVWHYSHRGDEKMTVRGTGGPVVFGNELFQGFSNGDLVALSVTQGKVLWVKKLKSKERFYDVDMSPYVDDKGVIVGTFDGKVYSLDRLTGSINWVFPVGSYGGFFVENDRVYFSGLDNNFYCVNRAMGNVVWKTPFEKGVGLTPAKLGDNLIFTTSSDPVYVIRAADGKVEWTGSLGAGTLSSPLASSEGFFYILSHFGNLFSFEVSKGQSFFKSPKTVITPSAFSRDLAKSNRNSS
;
A
#
# COMPACT_ATOMS: atom_id res chain seq x y z
N MET A 1 -21.74 30.08 -29.06
CA MET A 1 -22.04 28.81 -28.34
C MET A 1 -21.39 27.64 -29.10
N LYS A 2 -20.16 27.28 -28.73
CA LYS A 2 -19.51 26.09 -29.29
C LYS A 2 -19.61 24.97 -28.27
N LYS A 3 -20.42 23.94 -28.58
CA LYS A 3 -20.52 22.71 -27.81
C LYS A 3 -19.20 21.93 -28.02
N TYR A 4 -18.37 21.82 -26.99
CA TYR A 4 -17.26 20.87 -27.00
C TYR A 4 -17.82 19.49 -26.67
N PHE A 5 -17.92 18.64 -27.69
CA PHE A 5 -18.05 17.21 -27.54
C PHE A 5 -16.70 16.69 -27.06
N LEU A 6 -16.60 16.31 -25.78
CA LEU A 6 -15.47 15.55 -25.28
C LEU A 6 -15.68 14.10 -25.72
N SER A 7 -15.11 13.75 -26.87
CA SER A 7 -15.00 12.37 -27.32
C SER A 7 -13.92 11.70 -26.49
N PHE A 8 -14.31 10.91 -25.47
CA PHE A 8 -13.41 9.99 -24.80
C PHE A 8 -13.10 8.85 -25.78
N LEU A 9 -11.98 8.98 -26.47
CA LEU A 9 -11.37 7.85 -27.18
C LEU A 9 -10.84 6.88 -26.11
N PHE A 10 -11.58 5.83 -25.81
CA PHE A 10 -11.03 4.64 -25.18
C PHE A 10 -10.11 3.98 -26.21
N LEU A 11 -8.83 4.32 -26.17
CA LEU A 11 -7.80 3.57 -26.86
C LEU A 11 -7.82 2.16 -26.28
N GLY A 12 -8.20 1.19 -27.10
CA GLY A 12 -8.15 -0.22 -26.77
C GLY A 12 -6.71 -0.58 -26.36
N VAL A 13 -6.50 -0.77 -25.07
CA VAL A 13 -5.24 -1.26 -24.55
C VAL A 13 -5.04 -2.67 -25.11
N PRO A 14 -3.93 -2.98 -25.79
CA PRO A 14 -3.69 -4.33 -26.28
C PRO A 14 -3.51 -5.25 -25.09
N PHE A 15 -4.48 -6.14 -24.86
CA PHE A 15 -4.40 -7.20 -23.87
C PHE A 15 -3.60 -8.37 -24.48
N PHE A 16 -2.41 -8.62 -23.97
CA PHE A 16 -1.64 -9.81 -24.31
C PHE A 16 -2.02 -10.93 -23.33
N VAL A 17 -2.78 -11.90 -23.80
CA VAL A 17 -3.09 -13.12 -23.04
C VAL A 17 -2.02 -14.15 -23.36
N PHE A 18 -1.20 -14.53 -22.39
CA PHE A 18 -0.15 -15.55 -22.56
C PHE A 18 -0.46 -16.87 -21.83
N GLY A 19 -1.62 -16.98 -21.14
CA GLY A 19 -1.96 -18.13 -20.31
C GLY A 19 -3.46 -18.44 -20.25
N ASP A 20 -3.83 -19.31 -19.30
CA ASP A 20 -5.20 -19.77 -19.10
C ASP A 20 -6.05 -18.80 -18.24
N VAL A 21 -5.54 -17.62 -17.96
CA VAL A 21 -6.16 -16.63 -17.08
C VAL A 21 -6.65 -15.44 -17.89
N GLN A 22 -7.89 -15.05 -17.63
CA GLN A 22 -8.48 -13.82 -18.15
C GLN A 22 -8.65 -12.80 -17.03
N VAL A 23 -8.25 -11.55 -17.30
CA VAL A 23 -8.46 -10.40 -16.43
C VAL A 23 -9.50 -9.49 -17.05
N THR A 24 -10.59 -9.24 -16.33
CA THR A 24 -11.70 -8.40 -16.79
C THR A 24 -11.82 -7.18 -15.91
N HIS A 25 -11.81 -6.00 -16.53
CA HIS A 25 -12.06 -4.75 -15.82
C HIS A 25 -13.55 -4.65 -15.47
N GLN A 26 -13.88 -4.49 -14.19
CA GLN A 26 -15.24 -4.46 -13.69
C GLN A 26 -15.78 -3.04 -13.60
N TRP A 27 -15.07 -2.16 -12.94
CA TRP A 27 -15.43 -0.75 -12.79
C TRP A 27 -14.20 0.13 -12.51
N VAL A 28 -14.34 1.41 -12.79
CA VAL A 28 -13.41 2.46 -12.35
C VAL A 28 -14.16 3.56 -11.62
N GLN A 29 -13.68 3.93 -10.43
CA GLN A 29 -14.10 5.11 -9.71
C GLN A 29 -13.10 6.22 -9.98
N LEU A 30 -13.54 7.28 -10.65
CA LEU A 30 -12.70 8.42 -10.98
C LEU A 30 -12.57 9.35 -9.78
N ALA A 31 -11.35 9.75 -9.46
CA ALA A 31 -11.09 10.85 -8.54
C ALA A 31 -11.56 12.18 -9.14
N GLN A 32 -11.84 13.18 -8.30
CA GLN A 32 -12.08 14.52 -8.79
C GLN A 32 -10.77 15.06 -9.40
N ALA A 33 -10.84 15.48 -10.67
CA ALA A 33 -9.67 15.90 -11.42
C ALA A 33 -8.94 17.06 -10.70
N ARG A 34 -7.67 16.85 -10.37
CA ARG A 34 -6.75 17.92 -10.01
C ARG A 34 -6.01 18.39 -11.26
N ARG A 35 -5.99 19.72 -11.46
CA ARG A 35 -5.25 20.35 -12.58
C ARG A 35 -3.79 20.70 -12.24
N ASP A 36 -3.38 20.61 -10.98
CA ASP A 36 -2.19 21.33 -10.48
C ASP A 36 -1.19 20.47 -9.67
N VAL A 37 -1.22 19.14 -9.76
CA VAL A 37 -0.21 18.31 -9.09
C VAL A 37 0.82 17.87 -10.11
N GLU A 38 1.95 18.59 -10.16
CA GLU A 38 3.16 18.09 -10.79
C GLU A 38 3.66 16.86 -10.01
N SER A 39 3.69 15.74 -10.69
CA SER A 39 4.45 14.50 -10.47
C SER A 39 4.94 14.20 -9.04
N THR A 40 4.06 13.89 -8.12
CA THR A 40 4.41 13.12 -6.93
C THR A 40 3.86 11.69 -7.10
N GLU A 41 4.66 10.68 -6.77
CA GLU A 41 4.25 9.29 -6.87
C GLU A 41 3.15 9.00 -5.84
N GLU A 42 2.00 8.47 -6.28
CA GLU A 42 0.97 7.97 -5.38
C GLU A 42 1.48 6.69 -4.71
N ARG A 43 1.66 6.73 -3.40
CA ARG A 43 2.18 5.61 -2.60
C ARG A 43 1.12 4.99 -1.70
N THR A 44 -0.06 5.60 -1.64
CA THR A 44 -1.14 5.09 -0.80
C THR A 44 -1.59 3.71 -1.26
N ARG A 45 -1.74 2.80 -0.30
CA ARG A 45 -2.30 1.47 -0.53
C ARG A 45 -3.72 1.43 0.01
N PRO A 46 -4.72 1.07 -0.79
CA PRO A 46 -6.07 0.88 -0.31
C PRO A 46 -6.16 -0.31 0.65
N VAL A 47 -7.21 -0.33 1.49
CA VAL A 47 -7.48 -1.41 2.45
C VAL A 47 -8.87 -1.98 2.19
N LEU A 48 -8.96 -3.31 2.11
CA LEU A 48 -10.23 -4.04 1.97
C LEU A 48 -10.69 -4.59 3.31
N MET A 49 -11.93 -4.32 3.66
CA MET A 49 -12.58 -4.93 4.83
C MET A 49 -14.03 -5.28 4.49
N GLY A 50 -14.33 -6.58 4.47
CA GLY A 50 -15.63 -7.07 3.99
C GLY A 50 -15.91 -6.58 2.57
N ASP A 51 -17.02 -5.88 2.37
CA ASP A 51 -17.43 -5.36 1.07
C ASP A 51 -17.03 -3.90 0.84
N ILE A 52 -16.11 -3.36 1.65
CA ILE A 52 -15.71 -1.95 1.60
C ILE A 52 -14.21 -1.83 1.32
N ILE A 53 -13.86 -1.00 0.34
CA ILE A 53 -12.50 -0.54 0.07
C ILE A 53 -12.36 0.86 0.63
N TYR A 54 -11.36 1.06 1.51
CA TYR A 54 -10.94 2.36 1.97
C TYR A 54 -9.72 2.79 1.17
N SER A 55 -9.77 3.98 0.61
CA SER A 55 -8.65 4.57 -0.14
C SER A 55 -8.47 6.03 0.22
N ALA A 56 -7.28 6.55 0.00
CA ALA A 56 -6.96 7.96 0.15
C ALA A 56 -6.07 8.41 -1.01
N ASN A 57 -5.94 9.70 -1.23
CA ASN A 57 -5.14 10.26 -2.29
C ASN A 57 -4.37 11.52 -1.87
N LEU A 58 -3.45 11.96 -2.73
CA LEU A 58 -2.66 13.19 -2.53
C LEU A 58 -3.51 14.47 -2.44
N SER A 59 -4.78 14.40 -2.82
CA SER A 59 -5.72 15.49 -2.55
C SER A 59 -6.16 15.55 -1.10
N GLY A 60 -5.92 14.51 -0.28
CA GLY A 60 -6.45 14.39 1.07
C GLY A 60 -7.89 13.91 1.11
N GLU A 61 -8.40 13.35 0.03
CA GLU A 61 -9.70 12.68 0.01
C GLU A 61 -9.54 11.26 0.52
N VAL A 62 -10.30 10.91 1.56
CA VAL A 62 -10.44 9.55 2.08
C VAL A 62 -11.82 9.05 1.72
N THR A 63 -11.92 7.89 1.10
CA THR A 63 -13.17 7.34 0.62
C THR A 63 -13.41 5.92 1.14
N ALA A 64 -14.67 5.58 1.40
CA ALA A 64 -15.13 4.20 1.49
C ALA A 64 -15.97 3.89 0.27
N THR A 65 -15.63 2.81 -0.42
CA THR A 65 -16.22 2.41 -1.71
C THR A 65 -16.74 0.98 -1.62
N HIS A 66 -17.94 0.74 -2.13
CA HIS A 66 -18.48 -0.62 -2.25
C HIS A 66 -17.71 -1.40 -3.32
N ARG A 67 -17.07 -2.50 -2.94
CA ARG A 67 -16.06 -3.18 -3.78
C ARG A 67 -16.60 -3.80 -5.07
N PHE A 68 -17.85 -4.25 -5.10
CA PHE A 68 -18.44 -4.88 -6.29
C PHE A 68 -19.04 -3.88 -7.27
N GLU A 69 -19.58 -2.76 -6.76
CA GLU A 69 -20.32 -1.80 -7.57
C GLU A 69 -19.60 -0.48 -7.79
N GLY A 70 -18.55 -0.20 -6.99
CA GLY A 70 -17.70 0.96 -7.15
C GLY A 70 -18.30 2.30 -6.72
N TYR A 71 -19.50 2.33 -6.09
CA TYR A 71 -20.06 3.58 -5.58
C TYR A 71 -19.47 3.96 -4.21
N LYS A 72 -19.34 5.26 -3.96
CA LYS A 72 -18.88 5.80 -2.68
C LYS A 72 -19.97 5.65 -1.61
N LEU A 73 -19.59 5.06 -0.46
CA LEU A 73 -20.43 5.02 0.74
C LEU A 73 -20.30 6.31 1.53
N TRP A 74 -19.08 6.78 1.68
CA TRP A 74 -18.76 8.09 2.26
C TRP A 74 -17.42 8.62 1.71
N GLU A 75 -17.25 9.91 1.87
CA GLU A 75 -16.03 10.64 1.53
C GLU A 75 -15.70 11.64 2.64
N ARG A 76 -14.42 11.73 3.00
CA ARG A 76 -13.89 12.66 3.98
C ARG A 76 -12.72 13.43 3.40
N LYS A 77 -12.72 14.76 3.53
CA LYS A 77 -11.60 15.62 3.15
C LYS A 77 -10.74 15.92 4.37
N LEU A 78 -9.43 15.60 4.29
CA LEU A 78 -8.42 15.98 5.27
C LEU A 78 -7.83 17.35 4.95
N SER A 79 -7.03 17.88 5.88
CA SER A 79 -6.37 19.19 5.76
C SER A 79 -5.27 19.21 4.71
N ALA A 80 -4.60 18.09 4.49
CA ALA A 80 -3.53 17.93 3.51
C ALA A 80 -3.64 16.61 2.76
N GLY A 81 -2.76 16.41 1.77
CA GLY A 81 -2.67 15.17 1.00
C GLY A 81 -2.30 13.97 1.87
N VAL A 82 -2.67 12.79 1.42
CA VAL A 82 -2.29 11.51 2.02
C VAL A 82 -1.29 10.83 1.09
N GLU A 83 -0.12 10.50 1.60
CA GLU A 83 0.93 9.75 0.87
C GLU A 83 1.18 8.37 1.51
N GLY A 84 0.97 8.27 2.82
CA GLY A 84 1.07 7.01 3.56
C GLY A 84 -0.14 6.08 3.36
N SER A 85 0.09 4.79 3.55
CA SER A 85 -0.98 3.79 3.45
C SER A 85 -1.95 3.87 4.62
N LEU A 86 -3.22 3.57 4.34
CA LEU A 86 -4.24 3.46 5.37
C LEU A 86 -4.07 2.17 6.18
N THR A 87 -4.59 2.19 7.40
CA THR A 87 -4.69 1.00 8.23
C THR A 87 -6.11 0.87 8.76
N TYR A 88 -6.70 -0.31 8.62
CA TYR A 88 -8.01 -0.63 9.20
C TYR A 88 -7.85 -1.51 10.44
N GLY A 89 -8.59 -1.21 11.47
CA GLY A 89 -8.72 -2.05 12.64
C GLY A 89 -9.76 -1.53 13.63
N ARG A 90 -10.46 -2.44 14.28
CA ARG A 90 -11.46 -2.13 15.31
C ARG A 90 -12.51 -1.09 14.87
N SER A 91 -13.04 -1.27 13.64
CA SER A 91 -14.03 -0.36 13.02
C SER A 91 -13.54 1.08 12.81
N LYS A 92 -12.22 1.27 12.78
CA LYS A 92 -11.58 2.57 12.47
C LYS A 92 -10.67 2.45 11.27
N VAL A 93 -10.56 3.55 10.53
CA VAL A 93 -9.56 3.76 9.49
C VAL A 93 -8.56 4.79 10.01
N MET A 94 -7.30 4.38 10.17
CA MET A 94 -6.20 5.27 10.53
C MET A 94 -5.59 5.83 9.25
N VAL A 95 -5.46 7.15 9.19
CA VAL A 95 -4.88 7.85 8.06
C VAL A 95 -4.06 9.04 8.53
N GLY A 96 -2.85 9.14 8.04
CA GLY A 96 -1.96 10.26 8.29
C GLY A 96 -1.84 11.16 7.08
N ASP A 97 -1.82 12.46 7.27
CA ASP A 97 -1.68 13.43 6.20
C ASP A 97 -0.31 14.14 6.22
N LEU A 98 0.00 14.82 5.12
CA LEU A 98 1.25 15.55 4.93
C LEU A 98 1.37 16.82 5.81
N SER A 99 0.31 17.22 6.51
CA SER A 99 0.37 18.30 7.49
C SER A 99 0.79 17.82 8.88
N GLY A 100 0.89 16.51 9.09
CA GLY A 100 1.25 15.88 10.36
C GLY A 100 0.05 15.50 11.23
N ASP A 101 -1.17 15.50 10.69
CA ASP A 101 -2.34 14.97 11.37
C ASP A 101 -2.48 13.46 11.14
N LEU A 102 -2.48 12.67 12.20
CA LEU A 102 -2.97 11.30 12.22
C LEU A 102 -4.41 11.31 12.69
N VAL A 103 -5.32 10.82 11.86
CA VAL A 103 -6.76 10.82 12.13
C VAL A 103 -7.26 9.39 12.21
N ALA A 104 -8.02 9.08 13.28
CA ALA A 104 -8.82 7.86 13.34
C ALA A 104 -10.24 8.19 12.91
N LEU A 105 -10.65 7.65 11.78
CA LEU A 105 -11.99 7.81 11.23
C LEU A 105 -12.87 6.61 11.58
N ASN A 106 -14.14 6.85 11.82
CA ASN A 106 -15.15 5.80 11.89
C ASN A 106 -15.28 5.14 10.50
N ALA A 107 -15.05 3.85 10.44
CA ALA A 107 -15.11 3.11 9.18
C ALA A 107 -16.50 3.11 8.53
N ARG A 108 -17.57 3.31 9.31
CA ARG A 108 -18.96 3.28 8.81
C ARG A 108 -19.37 4.56 8.10
N ASP A 109 -18.95 5.73 8.60
CA ASP A 109 -19.46 7.03 8.15
C ASP A 109 -18.39 8.11 7.91
N GLY A 110 -17.10 7.80 8.16
CA GLY A 110 -15.99 8.72 7.98
C GLY A 110 -15.90 9.84 9.02
N SER A 111 -16.66 9.79 10.12
CA SER A 111 -16.57 10.75 11.20
C SER A 111 -15.29 10.56 12.03
N ASP A 112 -14.81 11.65 12.61
CA ASP A 112 -13.58 11.64 13.42
C ASP A 112 -13.85 10.99 14.79
N TYR A 113 -13.01 10.00 15.16
CA TYR A 113 -12.92 9.54 16.55
C TYR A 113 -11.95 10.40 17.35
N TRP A 114 -10.73 10.57 16.83
CA TRP A 114 -9.68 11.39 17.44
C TRP A 114 -8.64 11.81 16.40
N ARG A 115 -7.83 12.80 16.79
CA ARG A 115 -6.67 13.26 16.02
C ARG A 115 -5.45 13.34 16.93
N PHE A 116 -4.29 13.03 16.33
CA PHE A 116 -2.99 13.23 16.95
C PHE A 116 -2.10 14.02 15.99
N LYS A 117 -1.52 15.13 16.47
CA LYS A 117 -0.73 16.06 15.66
C LYS A 117 0.74 15.97 16.00
N ILE A 118 1.58 15.90 14.97
CA ILE A 118 3.03 16.06 15.07
C ILE A 118 3.52 17.19 14.17
N ALA A 119 4.79 17.57 14.32
CA ALA A 119 5.39 18.64 13.51
C ALA A 119 5.98 18.16 12.17
N THR A 120 5.80 16.89 11.80
CA THR A 120 6.31 16.29 10.57
C THR A 120 5.22 15.51 9.84
N GLU A 121 5.48 15.10 8.61
CA GLU A 121 4.56 14.37 7.76
C GLU A 121 4.37 12.92 8.21
N TRP A 122 3.20 12.37 7.94
CA TRP A 122 2.91 10.93 8.08
C TRP A 122 3.05 10.24 6.74
N LEU A 123 4.06 9.39 6.59
CA LEU A 123 4.37 8.71 5.33
C LEU A 123 4.17 7.20 5.39
N SER A 124 4.04 6.63 6.58
CA SER A 124 3.96 5.19 6.80
C SER A 124 2.58 4.73 7.27
N PRO A 125 2.20 3.46 6.99
CA PRO A 125 1.01 2.88 7.59
C PRO A 125 1.17 2.74 9.11
N ALA A 126 0.07 2.87 9.84
CA ALA A 126 0.03 2.55 11.26
C ALA A 126 -0.04 1.02 11.47
N ALA A 127 0.42 0.53 12.63
CA ALA A 127 0.10 -0.80 13.10
C ALA A 127 -0.87 -0.72 14.29
N ILE A 128 -1.83 -1.63 14.35
CA ILE A 128 -2.81 -1.69 15.44
C ILE A 128 -2.63 -3.02 16.18
N SER A 129 -2.42 -2.96 17.47
CA SER A 129 -2.37 -4.16 18.31
C SER A 129 -2.90 -3.87 19.70
N ARG A 130 -3.79 -4.75 20.16
CA ARG A 130 -4.46 -4.62 21.48
C ARG A 130 -5.20 -3.29 21.58
N ASP A 131 -4.76 -2.42 22.50
CA ASP A 131 -5.33 -1.11 22.83
C ASP A 131 -4.46 0.05 22.30
N LYS A 132 -3.54 -0.24 21.38
CA LYS A 132 -2.56 0.74 20.88
C LYS A 132 -2.52 0.82 19.35
N VAL A 133 -2.20 2.01 18.89
CA VAL A 133 -1.82 2.33 17.52
C VAL A 133 -0.36 2.76 17.52
N PHE A 134 0.44 2.14 16.65
CA PHE A 134 1.86 2.44 16.49
C PHE A 134 2.08 3.12 15.16
N VAL A 135 2.84 4.19 15.17
CA VAL A 135 3.10 5.01 13.98
C VAL A 135 4.54 5.51 13.98
N ALA A 136 5.19 5.41 12.83
CA ALA A 136 6.53 5.93 12.62
C ALA A 136 6.45 7.24 11.83
N THR A 137 7.41 8.13 12.09
CA THR A 137 7.52 9.43 11.41
C THR A 137 8.75 9.48 10.52
N SER A 138 8.79 10.46 9.62
CA SER A 138 9.96 10.71 8.76
C SER A 138 11.22 11.18 9.52
N ASN A 139 11.10 11.48 10.81
CA ASN A 139 12.21 11.90 11.68
C ASN A 139 12.73 10.78 12.59
N ASP A 140 12.51 9.52 12.21
CA ASP A 140 12.94 8.34 13.01
C ASP A 140 12.33 8.31 14.41
N GLU A 141 11.10 8.77 14.57
CA GLU A 141 10.36 8.69 15.82
C GLU A 141 9.23 7.67 15.70
N LEU A 142 8.98 6.93 16.74
CA LEU A 142 7.93 5.93 16.83
C LEU A 142 7.05 6.23 18.03
N PHE A 143 5.77 6.41 17.79
CA PHE A 143 4.76 6.68 18.81
C PHE A 143 3.86 5.47 19.01
N ALA A 144 3.54 5.17 20.26
CA ALA A 144 2.42 4.34 20.63
C ALA A 144 1.32 5.21 21.21
N LEU A 145 0.17 5.19 20.57
CA LEU A 145 -0.99 5.95 20.97
C LEU A 145 -2.07 5.01 21.51
N SER A 146 -2.89 5.49 22.45
CA SER A 146 -4.07 4.75 22.86
C SER A 146 -5.06 4.66 21.69
N GLU A 147 -5.53 3.45 21.37
CA GLU A 147 -6.42 3.18 20.23
C GLU A 147 -7.76 3.93 20.37
N ASN A 148 -8.26 4.08 21.59
CA ASN A 148 -9.56 4.70 21.86
C ASN A 148 -9.52 6.25 21.85
N GLN A 149 -8.40 6.87 22.21
CA GLN A 149 -8.32 8.32 22.44
C GLN A 149 -7.25 9.05 21.62
N GLY A 150 -6.35 8.29 20.95
CA GLY A 150 -5.21 8.88 20.24
C GLY A 150 -4.19 9.59 21.16
N LYS A 151 -4.21 9.29 22.45
CA LYS A 151 -3.23 9.88 23.40
C LYS A 151 -1.95 9.09 23.40
N GLU A 152 -0.83 9.75 23.47
CA GLU A 152 0.49 9.13 23.60
C GLU A 152 0.57 8.25 24.86
N VAL A 153 1.03 7.01 24.68
CA VAL A 153 1.29 6.04 25.74
C VAL A 153 2.77 5.96 26.02
N TRP A 154 3.56 5.86 24.94
CA TRP A 154 5.01 5.93 24.97
C TRP A 154 5.55 6.40 23.61
N HIS A 155 6.78 6.86 23.63
CA HIS A 155 7.49 7.39 22.48
C HIS A 155 8.91 6.84 22.48
N TYR A 156 9.42 6.48 21.30
CA TYR A 156 10.79 6.06 21.07
C TYR A 156 11.40 6.90 19.95
N SER A 157 12.58 7.47 20.19
CA SER A 157 13.34 8.22 19.21
C SER A 157 14.63 7.47 18.88
N HIS A 158 14.84 7.19 17.60
CA HIS A 158 16.02 6.50 17.07
C HIS A 158 16.91 7.46 16.28
N ARG A 159 17.19 8.65 16.84
CA ARG A 159 18.02 9.65 16.16
C ARG A 159 19.47 9.18 16.10
N GLY A 160 19.96 8.97 14.87
CA GLY A 160 21.37 8.79 14.58
C GLY A 160 22.09 10.12 14.35
N ASP A 161 23.43 10.09 14.29
CA ASP A 161 24.26 11.27 13.98
C ASP A 161 24.24 11.63 12.47
N GLU A 162 23.50 10.92 11.64
CA GLU A 162 23.53 11.03 10.18
C GLU A 162 22.49 12.03 9.66
N LYS A 163 22.95 13.00 8.86
CA LYS A 163 22.17 14.16 8.39
C LYS A 163 21.45 13.99 7.06
N MET A 164 21.63 12.87 6.35
CA MET A 164 20.99 12.62 5.05
C MET A 164 20.21 11.33 5.09
N THR A 165 18.89 11.44 5.10
CA THR A 165 17.96 10.32 5.04
C THR A 165 17.12 10.43 3.77
N VAL A 166 16.83 9.30 3.13
CA VAL A 166 15.73 9.20 2.17
C VAL A 166 14.43 9.18 2.99
N ARG A 167 13.36 9.79 2.47
CA ARG A 167 12.05 9.79 3.15
C ARG A 167 11.53 8.36 3.28
N GLY A 168 11.72 7.74 4.45
CA GLY A 168 11.26 6.38 4.74
C GLY A 168 9.75 6.27 4.79
N THR A 169 9.20 5.23 4.16
CA THR A 169 7.75 4.95 4.09
C THR A 169 7.36 3.66 4.82
N GLY A 170 8.34 2.92 5.36
CA GLY A 170 8.11 1.69 6.10
C GLY A 170 7.43 1.92 7.43
N GLY A 171 6.26 1.31 7.64
CA GLY A 171 5.54 1.36 8.91
C GLY A 171 5.98 0.28 9.88
N PRO A 172 5.65 0.45 11.18
CA PRO A 172 5.90 -0.55 12.20
C PRO A 172 5.06 -1.81 11.95
N VAL A 173 5.60 -2.95 12.36
CA VAL A 173 4.89 -4.23 12.30
C VAL A 173 4.88 -4.86 13.68
N VAL A 174 3.71 -5.33 14.12
CA VAL A 174 3.54 -5.98 15.42
C VAL A 174 3.32 -7.47 15.24
N PHE A 175 4.07 -8.26 16.00
CA PHE A 175 3.85 -9.69 16.15
C PHE A 175 3.90 -10.07 17.64
N GLY A 176 2.79 -10.54 18.17
CA GLY A 176 2.67 -10.85 19.58
C GLY A 176 2.87 -9.66 20.52
N ASN A 177 3.97 -9.65 21.28
CA ASN A 177 4.36 -8.55 22.17
C ASN A 177 5.58 -7.77 21.66
N GLU A 178 5.97 -7.99 20.43
CA GLU A 178 7.12 -7.38 19.78
C GLU A 178 6.65 -6.45 18.65
N LEU A 179 7.34 -5.34 18.50
CA LEU A 179 7.16 -4.37 17.45
C LEU A 179 8.49 -4.21 16.72
N PHE A 180 8.44 -4.22 15.39
CA PHE A 180 9.59 -4.11 14.51
C PHE A 180 9.47 -2.86 13.66
N GLN A 181 10.53 -2.04 13.64
CA GLN A 181 10.61 -0.83 12.84
C GLN A 181 11.99 -0.70 12.20
N GLY A 182 12.00 -0.45 10.90
CA GLY A 182 13.19 -0.03 10.17
C GLY A 182 13.39 1.48 10.27
N PHE A 183 14.63 1.94 10.35
CA PHE A 183 15.00 3.34 10.48
C PHE A 183 15.90 3.79 9.34
N SER A 184 15.95 5.10 9.14
CA SER A 184 16.68 5.74 8.04
C SER A 184 18.19 5.52 8.09
N ASN A 185 18.75 5.20 9.27
CA ASN A 185 20.16 4.88 9.46
C ASN A 185 20.53 3.42 9.15
N GLY A 186 19.59 2.64 8.58
CA GLY A 186 19.78 1.23 8.24
C GLY A 186 19.64 0.27 9.42
N ASP A 187 19.15 0.73 10.55
CA ASP A 187 18.88 -0.12 11.69
C ASP A 187 17.45 -0.72 11.61
N LEU A 188 17.34 -1.99 11.90
CA LEU A 188 16.08 -2.64 12.25
C LEU A 188 16.04 -2.80 13.77
N VAL A 189 15.01 -2.31 14.40
CA VAL A 189 14.84 -2.33 15.86
C VAL A 189 13.60 -3.14 16.24
N ALA A 190 13.78 -4.03 17.21
CA ALA A 190 12.66 -4.69 17.89
C ALA A 190 12.43 -4.04 19.26
N LEU A 191 11.16 -3.72 19.53
CA LEU A 191 10.74 -3.09 20.78
C LEU A 191 9.60 -3.88 21.42
N SER A 192 9.46 -3.72 22.75
CA SER A 192 8.28 -4.21 23.46
C SER A 192 7.05 -3.36 23.14
N VAL A 193 5.98 -3.98 22.69
CA VAL A 193 4.66 -3.35 22.41
C VAL A 193 4.11 -2.58 23.63
N THR A 194 4.37 -3.08 24.84
CA THR A 194 3.79 -2.51 26.07
C THR A 194 4.48 -1.25 26.54
N GLN A 195 5.81 -1.20 26.43
CA GLN A 195 6.64 -0.15 27.04
C GLN A 195 7.52 0.61 26.05
N GLY A 196 7.64 0.19 24.79
CA GLY A 196 8.58 0.77 23.85
C GLY A 196 10.06 0.49 24.21
N LYS A 197 10.32 -0.47 25.10
CA LYS A 197 11.70 -0.83 25.47
C LYS A 197 12.34 -1.63 24.35
N VAL A 198 13.56 -1.25 23.98
CA VAL A 198 14.36 -1.95 22.96
C VAL A 198 14.67 -3.37 23.44
N LEU A 199 14.35 -4.35 22.61
CA LEU A 199 14.69 -5.75 22.80
C LEU A 199 16.00 -6.07 22.11
N TRP A 200 16.17 -5.62 20.89
CA TRP A 200 17.41 -5.70 20.14
C TRP A 200 17.46 -4.64 19.02
N VAL A 201 18.68 -4.33 18.56
CA VAL A 201 18.96 -3.49 17.40
C VAL A 201 19.86 -4.26 16.45
N LYS A 202 19.50 -4.30 15.17
CA LYS A 202 20.32 -4.89 14.13
C LYS A 202 20.68 -3.86 13.07
N LYS A 203 21.98 -3.60 12.95
CA LYS A 203 22.52 -2.77 11.85
C LYS A 203 22.58 -3.60 10.57
N LEU A 204 21.80 -3.20 9.58
CA LEU A 204 21.77 -3.81 8.24
C LEU A 204 22.63 -3.02 7.23
N LYS A 205 23.38 -2.05 7.76
CA LYS A 205 24.22 -1.13 7.01
C LYS A 205 25.26 -1.86 6.16
N SER A 206 25.30 -1.55 4.88
CA SER A 206 26.43 -1.87 4.00
C SER A 206 27.42 -0.70 3.93
N LYS A 207 28.50 -0.83 3.15
CA LYS A 207 29.47 0.23 2.92
C LYS A 207 29.00 1.33 1.95
N GLU A 208 27.79 1.20 1.43
CA GLU A 208 27.22 2.08 0.42
C GLU A 208 26.56 3.33 1.04
N ARG A 209 26.24 4.32 0.20
CA ARG A 209 25.86 5.68 0.61
C ARG A 209 24.41 5.80 1.08
N PHE A 210 23.52 4.87 0.67
CA PHE A 210 22.11 4.82 1.05
C PHE A 210 21.79 3.41 1.51
N TYR A 211 21.35 3.25 2.75
CA TYR A 211 21.12 1.95 3.39
C TYR A 211 19.84 1.91 4.23
N ASP A 212 18.94 2.84 3.98
CA ASP A 212 17.68 3.01 4.70
C ASP A 212 16.85 1.73 4.65
N VAL A 213 16.15 1.44 5.74
CA VAL A 213 15.12 0.39 5.80
C VAL A 213 13.77 1.04 5.54
N ASP A 214 13.44 1.28 4.27
CA ASP A 214 12.30 2.09 3.84
C ASP A 214 11.00 1.31 3.65
N MET A 215 11.00 0.03 3.93
CA MET A 215 9.81 -0.81 3.83
C MET A 215 9.40 -1.38 5.18
N SER A 216 8.10 -1.65 5.32
CA SER A 216 7.60 -2.41 6.47
C SER A 216 8.17 -3.83 6.42
N PRO A 217 8.79 -4.34 7.50
CA PRO A 217 9.27 -5.71 7.53
C PRO A 217 8.09 -6.70 7.47
N TYR A 218 8.32 -7.88 6.91
CA TYR A 218 7.41 -9.01 7.11
C TYR A 218 7.84 -9.77 8.36
N VAL A 219 6.89 -10.07 9.26
CA VAL A 219 7.17 -10.74 10.53
C VAL A 219 6.15 -11.84 10.81
N ASP A 220 6.63 -13.00 11.23
CA ASP A 220 5.81 -14.10 11.75
C ASP A 220 6.58 -14.94 12.80
N ASP A 221 6.08 -16.13 13.10
CA ASP A 221 6.70 -17.06 14.05
C ASP A 221 8.08 -17.57 13.61
N LYS A 222 8.35 -17.61 12.29
CA LYS A 222 9.61 -18.10 11.70
C LYS A 222 10.71 -17.04 11.59
N GLY A 223 10.40 -15.76 11.77
CA GLY A 223 11.41 -14.70 11.72
C GLY A 223 10.93 -13.39 11.10
N VAL A 224 11.90 -12.56 10.76
CA VAL A 224 11.72 -11.25 10.11
C VAL A 224 12.36 -11.28 8.75
N ILE A 225 11.65 -10.75 7.73
CA ILE A 225 12.19 -10.50 6.39
C ILE A 225 12.11 -9.01 6.13
N VAL A 226 13.23 -8.43 5.71
CA VAL A 226 13.33 -6.99 5.47
C VAL A 226 14.25 -6.70 4.30
N GLY A 227 13.90 -5.70 3.50
CA GLY A 227 14.74 -5.16 2.43
C GLY A 227 15.40 -3.85 2.86
N THR A 228 16.55 -3.57 2.28
CA THR A 228 17.26 -2.31 2.44
C THR A 228 17.45 -1.64 1.08
N PHE A 229 17.58 -0.33 1.08
CA PHE A 229 17.78 0.44 -0.15
C PHE A 229 19.15 0.17 -0.78
N ASP A 230 20.12 -0.32 0.00
CA ASP A 230 21.45 -0.72 -0.49
C ASP A 230 21.44 -1.98 -1.37
N GLY A 231 20.28 -2.52 -1.66
CA GLY A 231 20.12 -3.61 -2.62
C GLY A 231 20.19 -5.00 -2.02
N LYS A 232 19.77 -5.22 -0.78
CA LYS A 232 19.73 -6.55 -0.16
C LYS A 232 18.41 -6.84 0.53
N VAL A 233 18.08 -8.13 0.59
CA VAL A 233 17.01 -8.65 1.43
C VAL A 233 17.63 -9.55 2.51
N TYR A 234 17.19 -9.36 3.74
CA TYR A 234 17.67 -10.09 4.92
C TYR A 234 16.55 -10.92 5.52
N SER A 235 16.89 -12.13 5.97
CA SER A 235 16.08 -12.88 6.91
C SER A 235 16.78 -12.93 8.24
N LEU A 236 16.05 -12.61 9.32
CA LEU A 236 16.58 -12.57 10.67
C LEU A 236 15.76 -13.46 11.61
N ASP A 237 16.44 -13.96 12.63
CA ASP A 237 15.76 -14.52 13.78
C ASP A 237 15.00 -13.44 14.53
N ARG A 238 13.73 -13.67 14.82
CA ARG A 238 12.82 -12.67 15.39
C ARG A 238 13.20 -12.28 16.83
N LEU A 239 13.72 -13.23 17.61
CA LEU A 239 14.00 -13.01 19.03
C LEU A 239 15.36 -12.35 19.28
N THR A 240 16.32 -12.60 18.41
CA THR A 240 17.72 -12.17 18.61
C THR A 240 18.21 -11.13 17.61
N GLY A 241 17.52 -10.96 16.48
CA GLY A 241 17.98 -10.14 15.35
C GLY A 241 19.19 -10.73 14.61
N SER A 242 19.53 -12.01 14.84
CA SER A 242 20.62 -12.68 14.13
C SER A 242 20.25 -12.94 12.68
N ILE A 243 21.18 -12.71 11.74
CA ILE A 243 20.93 -12.93 10.32
C ILE A 243 20.93 -14.43 10.03
N ASN A 244 19.86 -14.95 9.44
CA ASN A 244 19.73 -16.30 8.94
C ASN A 244 20.33 -16.42 7.53
N TRP A 245 19.96 -15.50 6.63
CA TRP A 245 20.49 -15.43 5.27
C TRP A 245 20.38 -13.99 4.72
N VAL A 246 21.16 -13.73 3.67
CA VAL A 246 21.17 -12.48 2.91
C VAL A 246 20.99 -12.80 1.44
N PHE A 247 20.04 -12.13 0.79
CA PHE A 247 19.82 -12.18 -0.66
C PHE A 247 20.44 -10.95 -1.31
N PRO A 248 21.23 -11.10 -2.40
CA PRO A 248 22.06 -10.01 -2.93
C PRO A 248 21.33 -9.04 -3.88
N VAL A 249 19.99 -9.02 -3.86
CA VAL A 249 19.16 -8.07 -4.60
C VAL A 249 18.17 -7.46 -3.62
N GLY A 250 18.06 -6.13 -3.60
CA GLY A 250 17.12 -5.41 -2.77
C GLY A 250 15.70 -5.44 -3.30
N SER A 251 14.77 -4.97 -2.49
CA SER A 251 13.38 -4.77 -2.84
C SER A 251 12.93 -3.40 -2.36
N TYR A 252 12.13 -2.73 -3.16
CA TYR A 252 11.46 -1.49 -2.77
C TYR A 252 10.02 -1.78 -2.27
N GLY A 253 9.35 -2.75 -2.89
CA GLY A 253 8.04 -3.24 -2.46
C GLY A 253 8.16 -4.17 -1.25
N GLY A 254 7.04 -4.43 -0.59
CA GLY A 254 6.96 -5.39 0.50
C GLY A 254 7.02 -6.85 0.01
N PHE A 255 6.89 -7.74 0.97
CA PHE A 255 6.94 -9.19 0.76
C PHE A 255 5.55 -9.80 0.84
N PHE A 256 5.31 -10.81 0.02
CA PHE A 256 4.27 -11.80 0.26
C PHE A 256 4.94 -13.11 0.65
N VAL A 257 4.52 -13.72 1.75
CA VAL A 257 5.09 -14.96 2.26
C VAL A 257 3.99 -16.00 2.44
N GLU A 258 4.20 -17.16 1.86
CA GLU A 258 3.28 -18.29 1.98
C GLU A 258 4.09 -19.59 2.10
N ASN A 259 3.82 -20.36 3.13
CA ASN A 259 4.53 -21.61 3.43
C ASN A 259 6.05 -21.39 3.52
N ASP A 260 6.82 -22.05 2.64
CA ASP A 260 8.28 -21.97 2.56
C ASP A 260 8.76 -21.07 1.42
N ARG A 261 7.94 -20.12 0.99
CA ARG A 261 8.24 -19.23 -0.13
C ARG A 261 8.09 -17.77 0.26
N VAL A 262 9.02 -16.96 -0.22
CA VAL A 262 9.01 -15.51 -0.12
C VAL A 262 8.97 -14.94 -1.53
N TYR A 263 8.01 -14.08 -1.80
CA TYR A 263 7.79 -13.43 -3.09
C TYR A 263 8.00 -11.94 -2.97
N PHE A 264 8.79 -11.37 -3.87
CA PHE A 264 9.06 -9.94 -3.91
C PHE A 264 9.58 -9.49 -5.27
N SER A 265 9.46 -8.19 -5.54
CA SER A 265 10.04 -7.55 -6.71
C SER A 265 11.45 -7.07 -6.39
N GLY A 266 12.44 -7.52 -7.17
CA GLY A 266 13.82 -7.10 -7.03
C GLY A 266 14.08 -5.75 -7.72
N LEU A 267 15.08 -5.01 -7.25
CA LEU A 267 15.55 -3.76 -7.86
C LEU A 267 16.28 -3.97 -9.20
N ASP A 268 16.54 -5.21 -9.57
CA ASP A 268 17.14 -5.63 -10.84
C ASP A 268 16.11 -5.99 -11.91
N ASN A 269 14.85 -5.57 -11.77
CA ASN A 269 13.74 -5.86 -12.66
C ASN A 269 13.41 -7.35 -12.81
N ASN A 270 13.63 -8.13 -11.74
CA ASN A 270 13.14 -9.49 -11.66
C ASN A 270 12.16 -9.64 -10.48
N PHE A 271 11.08 -10.32 -10.71
CA PHE A 271 10.21 -10.80 -9.64
C PHE A 271 10.72 -12.16 -9.15
N TYR A 272 10.91 -12.30 -7.85
CA TYR A 272 11.55 -13.44 -7.23
C TYR A 272 10.58 -14.28 -6.40
N CYS A 273 10.78 -15.59 -6.46
CA CYS A 273 10.38 -16.54 -5.43
C CYS A 273 11.65 -17.14 -4.85
N VAL A 274 11.87 -16.96 -3.56
CA VAL A 274 12.99 -17.58 -2.85
C VAL A 274 12.51 -18.54 -1.78
N ASN A 275 13.34 -19.55 -1.48
CA ASN A 275 13.09 -20.43 -0.35
C ASN A 275 13.26 -19.66 0.95
N ARG A 276 12.28 -19.76 1.83
CA ARG A 276 12.23 -18.99 3.08
C ARG A 276 13.34 -19.34 4.07
N ALA A 277 13.70 -20.61 4.17
CA ALA A 277 14.69 -21.08 5.12
C ALA A 277 16.13 -20.78 4.69
N MET A 278 16.40 -20.82 3.38
CA MET A 278 17.75 -20.74 2.84
C MET A 278 18.03 -19.48 2.01
N GLY A 279 17.01 -18.74 1.59
CA GLY A 279 17.17 -17.54 0.75
C GLY A 279 17.59 -17.82 -0.69
N ASN A 280 17.66 -19.08 -1.14
CA ASN A 280 18.01 -19.42 -2.52
C ASN A 280 16.80 -19.26 -3.46
N VAL A 281 17.09 -18.90 -4.72
CA VAL A 281 16.06 -18.70 -5.75
C VAL A 281 15.39 -20.02 -6.07
N VAL A 282 14.06 -20.02 -6.05
CA VAL A 282 13.21 -21.11 -6.55
C VAL A 282 12.88 -20.86 -8.01
N TRP A 283 12.44 -19.65 -8.32
CA TRP A 283 12.26 -19.13 -9.67
C TRP A 283 12.36 -17.61 -9.68
N LYS A 284 12.57 -17.04 -10.86
CA LYS A 284 12.50 -15.60 -11.10
C LYS A 284 11.89 -15.30 -12.46
N THR A 285 11.19 -14.18 -12.55
CA THR A 285 10.50 -13.70 -13.75
C THR A 285 10.90 -12.28 -14.03
N PRO A 286 11.46 -11.96 -15.21
CA PRO A 286 11.79 -10.59 -15.56
C PRO A 286 10.54 -9.77 -15.80
N PHE A 287 10.60 -8.46 -15.50
CA PHE A 287 9.59 -7.47 -15.87
C PHE A 287 10.24 -6.22 -16.51
N GLU A 288 9.49 -5.52 -17.36
CA GLU A 288 10.12 -4.59 -18.31
C GLU A 288 10.54 -3.26 -17.70
N LYS A 289 9.70 -2.64 -16.85
CA LYS A 289 9.92 -1.24 -16.41
C LYS A 289 9.41 -0.97 -15.02
N GLY A 290 10.07 -0.01 -14.37
CA GLY A 290 9.66 0.56 -13.10
C GLY A 290 10.16 -0.25 -11.91
N VAL A 291 9.82 0.22 -10.73
CA VAL A 291 10.09 -0.45 -9.46
C VAL A 291 8.88 -1.30 -9.11
N GLY A 292 9.09 -2.59 -8.90
CA GLY A 292 7.99 -3.49 -8.53
C GLY A 292 7.52 -3.26 -7.10
N LEU A 293 6.20 -3.29 -6.92
CA LEU A 293 5.54 -3.05 -5.65
C LEU A 293 5.19 -4.35 -4.92
N THR A 294 4.61 -4.24 -3.71
CA THR A 294 4.23 -5.41 -2.89
C THR A 294 3.23 -6.28 -3.63
N PRO A 295 3.51 -7.58 -3.82
CA PRO A 295 2.57 -8.46 -4.50
C PRO A 295 1.39 -8.85 -3.61
N ALA A 296 0.27 -9.21 -4.25
CA ALA A 296 -0.90 -9.78 -3.60
C ALA A 296 -1.21 -11.16 -4.17
N LYS A 297 -1.69 -12.09 -3.33
CA LYS A 297 -2.10 -13.43 -3.73
C LYS A 297 -3.54 -13.46 -4.16
N LEU A 298 -3.84 -14.11 -5.29
CA LEU A 298 -5.19 -14.34 -5.79
C LEU A 298 -5.31 -15.75 -6.37
N GLY A 299 -5.90 -16.65 -5.62
CA GLY A 299 -5.96 -18.07 -5.97
C GLY A 299 -4.56 -18.67 -6.15
N ASP A 300 -4.27 -19.26 -7.30
CA ASP A 300 -2.96 -19.82 -7.64
C ASP A 300 -1.97 -18.77 -8.18
N ASN A 301 -2.40 -17.52 -8.31
CA ASN A 301 -1.63 -16.45 -8.92
C ASN A 301 -1.16 -15.40 -7.91
N LEU A 302 -0.12 -14.69 -8.28
CA LEU A 302 0.34 -13.45 -7.65
C LEU A 302 0.07 -12.29 -8.61
N ILE A 303 -0.41 -11.20 -8.07
CA ILE A 303 -0.60 -9.96 -8.80
C ILE A 303 0.41 -8.97 -8.27
N PHE A 304 1.15 -8.33 -9.14
CA PHE A 304 1.98 -7.19 -8.77
C PHE A 304 1.93 -6.08 -9.82
N THR A 305 2.19 -4.89 -9.38
CA THR A 305 2.24 -3.67 -10.17
C THR A 305 3.64 -3.10 -10.12
N THR A 306 3.96 -2.21 -11.04
CA THR A 306 5.19 -1.45 -11.01
C THR A 306 4.90 0.05 -10.96
N SER A 307 5.90 0.85 -10.60
CA SER A 307 5.84 2.32 -10.64
C SER A 307 5.70 2.88 -12.05
N SER A 308 5.73 2.06 -13.09
CA SER A 308 5.61 2.45 -14.50
C SER A 308 4.36 1.92 -15.19
N ASP A 309 3.28 1.69 -14.44
CA ASP A 309 1.94 1.29 -14.91
C ASP A 309 1.70 -0.22 -15.18
N PRO A 310 2.63 -1.09 -15.65
CA PRO A 310 2.22 -2.45 -15.96
C PRO A 310 1.76 -3.23 -14.72
N VAL A 311 0.67 -3.97 -14.92
CA VAL A 311 0.12 -4.97 -14.00
C VAL A 311 0.47 -6.35 -14.51
N TYR A 312 0.95 -7.21 -13.63
CA TYR A 312 1.31 -8.59 -13.93
C TYR A 312 0.48 -9.55 -13.10
N VAL A 313 -0.02 -10.61 -13.76
CA VAL A 313 -0.58 -11.78 -13.10
C VAL A 313 0.37 -12.95 -13.41
N ILE A 314 0.99 -13.51 -12.39
CA ILE A 314 1.97 -14.58 -12.51
C ILE A 314 1.56 -15.79 -11.68
N ARG A 315 1.83 -16.99 -12.17
CA ARG A 315 1.55 -18.20 -11.42
C ARG A 315 2.55 -18.38 -10.27
N ALA A 316 2.06 -18.54 -9.05
CA ALA A 316 2.91 -18.61 -7.85
C ALA A 316 3.82 -19.85 -7.82
N ALA A 317 3.42 -20.92 -8.49
CA ALA A 317 4.16 -22.18 -8.48
C ALA A 317 5.51 -22.11 -9.20
N ASP A 318 5.55 -21.44 -10.37
CA ASP A 318 6.69 -21.46 -11.30
C ASP A 318 7.06 -20.09 -11.88
N GLY A 319 6.34 -19.02 -11.53
CA GLY A 319 6.60 -17.66 -12.01
C GLY A 319 6.20 -17.40 -13.46
N LYS A 320 5.42 -18.29 -14.11
CA LYS A 320 4.94 -18.06 -15.47
C LYS A 320 4.01 -16.86 -15.49
N VAL A 321 4.26 -15.92 -16.41
CA VAL A 321 3.35 -14.82 -16.69
C VAL A 321 2.09 -15.35 -17.36
N GLU A 322 0.95 -15.23 -16.69
CA GLU A 322 -0.36 -15.62 -17.19
C GLU A 322 -1.06 -14.47 -17.92
N TRP A 323 -0.82 -13.25 -17.46
CA TRP A 323 -1.37 -12.04 -18.06
C TRP A 323 -0.54 -10.82 -17.70
N THR A 324 -0.50 -9.85 -18.61
CA THR A 324 0.04 -8.50 -18.36
C THR A 324 -0.82 -7.46 -19.07
N GLY A 325 -0.94 -6.29 -18.47
CA GLY A 325 -1.69 -5.18 -19.04
C GLY A 325 -1.25 -3.84 -18.46
N SER A 326 -1.54 -2.77 -19.19
CA SER A 326 -1.30 -1.38 -18.77
C SER A 326 -2.63 -0.67 -18.60
N LEU A 327 -2.75 0.17 -17.58
CA LEU A 327 -3.96 0.97 -17.33
C LEU A 327 -3.89 2.36 -17.99
N GLY A 328 -2.71 2.78 -18.46
CA GLY A 328 -2.48 4.13 -18.95
C GLY A 328 -2.71 5.21 -17.87
N ALA A 329 -2.57 4.82 -16.62
CA ALA A 329 -2.97 5.62 -15.46
C ALA A 329 -1.77 6.13 -14.63
N GLY A 330 -0.55 6.09 -15.18
CA GLY A 330 0.68 6.48 -14.51
C GLY A 330 1.13 5.46 -13.46
N THR A 331 1.77 5.91 -12.40
CA THR A 331 2.17 5.04 -11.28
C THR A 331 0.97 4.40 -10.59
N LEU A 332 1.12 3.17 -10.16
CA LEU A 332 0.07 2.38 -9.52
C LEU A 332 0.43 2.09 -8.07
N SER A 333 -0.58 1.88 -7.22
CA SER A 333 -0.40 1.34 -5.87
C SER A 333 -0.09 -0.15 -5.92
N SER A 334 0.39 -0.71 -4.80
CA SER A 334 0.37 -2.16 -4.60
C SER A 334 -1.05 -2.70 -4.76
N PRO A 335 -1.25 -3.83 -5.44
CA PRO A 335 -2.57 -4.40 -5.62
C PRO A 335 -3.15 -4.90 -4.29
N LEU A 336 -4.47 -4.83 -4.20
CA LEU A 336 -5.25 -5.38 -3.11
C LEU A 336 -6.11 -6.51 -3.66
N ALA A 337 -5.90 -7.74 -3.22
CA ALA A 337 -6.63 -8.91 -3.71
C ALA A 337 -7.68 -9.40 -2.69
N SER A 338 -8.78 -9.95 -3.18
CA SER A 338 -9.81 -10.63 -2.40
C SER A 338 -9.84 -12.13 -2.70
N SER A 339 -10.38 -12.90 -1.78
CA SER A 339 -10.53 -14.36 -1.93
C SER A 339 -11.48 -14.78 -3.07
N GLU A 340 -12.36 -13.86 -3.50
CA GLU A 340 -13.38 -14.14 -4.53
C GLU A 340 -12.92 -13.85 -5.97
N GLY A 341 -11.64 -13.71 -6.20
CA GLY A 341 -11.10 -13.54 -7.55
C GLY A 341 -10.99 -12.08 -8.01
N PHE A 342 -11.23 -11.11 -7.14
CA PHE A 342 -11.11 -9.70 -7.47
C PHE A 342 -9.80 -9.11 -6.96
N PHE A 343 -9.27 -8.13 -7.72
CA PHE A 343 -8.21 -7.26 -7.23
C PHE A 343 -8.48 -5.79 -7.56
N TYR A 344 -7.87 -4.91 -6.77
CA TYR A 344 -8.10 -3.47 -6.83
C TYR A 344 -6.77 -2.75 -6.84
N ILE A 345 -6.69 -1.67 -7.62
CA ILE A 345 -5.50 -0.86 -7.79
C ILE A 345 -5.90 0.62 -7.74
N LEU A 346 -5.14 1.41 -6.98
CA LEU A 346 -5.25 2.86 -6.98
C LEU A 346 -4.18 3.43 -7.94
N SER A 347 -4.55 4.35 -8.82
CA SER A 347 -3.61 5.03 -9.71
C SER A 347 -3.09 6.32 -9.10
N HIS A 348 -2.00 6.82 -9.65
CA HIS A 348 -1.42 8.14 -9.32
C HIS A 348 -2.42 9.29 -9.31
N PHE A 349 -3.45 9.23 -10.15
CA PHE A 349 -4.52 10.24 -10.18
C PHE A 349 -5.60 10.01 -9.13
N GLY A 350 -5.46 9.02 -8.24
CA GLY A 350 -6.44 8.66 -7.23
C GLY A 350 -7.64 7.86 -7.79
N ASN A 351 -7.57 7.39 -9.04
CA ASN A 351 -8.60 6.54 -9.61
C ASN A 351 -8.49 5.12 -9.05
N LEU A 352 -9.60 4.58 -8.56
CA LEU A 352 -9.66 3.21 -8.04
C LEU A 352 -10.24 2.28 -9.11
N PHE A 353 -9.48 1.27 -9.47
CA PHE A 353 -9.82 0.26 -10.48
C PHE A 353 -10.17 -1.06 -9.82
N SER A 354 -11.16 -1.76 -10.35
CA SER A 354 -11.55 -3.12 -9.97
C SER A 354 -11.42 -4.07 -11.14
N PHE A 355 -10.81 -5.22 -10.88
CA PHE A 355 -10.63 -6.30 -11.85
C PHE A 355 -11.08 -7.62 -11.26
N GLU A 356 -11.54 -8.50 -12.16
CA GLU A 356 -11.82 -9.90 -11.86
C GLU A 356 -10.86 -10.80 -12.64
N VAL A 357 -10.31 -11.79 -11.97
CA VAL A 357 -9.49 -12.85 -12.59
C VAL A 357 -10.32 -14.11 -12.65
N SER A 358 -10.51 -14.66 -13.86
CA SER A 358 -11.24 -15.90 -14.10
C SER A 358 -10.40 -16.89 -14.89
N LYS A 359 -10.71 -18.18 -14.78
CA LYS A 359 -10.16 -19.25 -15.62
C LYS A 359 -11.08 -19.44 -16.82
N GLY A 360 -10.51 -19.48 -18.03
CA GLY A 360 -11.26 -19.78 -19.25
C GLY A 360 -11.71 -18.58 -20.07
N GLN A 361 -12.31 -18.83 -21.23
CA GLN A 361 -12.80 -17.79 -22.14
C GLN A 361 -14.08 -17.17 -21.61
N SER A 362 -14.05 -15.89 -21.21
CA SER A 362 -15.23 -15.12 -20.95
C SER A 362 -15.42 -14.04 -22.03
N PHE A 363 -16.67 -13.68 -22.29
CA PHE A 363 -17.03 -12.63 -23.25
C PHE A 363 -16.70 -11.25 -22.66
N PHE A 364 -16.14 -10.36 -23.48
CA PHE A 364 -15.84 -8.98 -23.09
C PHE A 364 -17.07 -8.28 -22.50
N LYS A 365 -16.99 -7.87 -21.23
CA LYS A 365 -17.87 -6.88 -20.64
C LYS A 365 -17.19 -5.52 -20.66
N SER A 366 -17.84 -4.50 -21.19
CA SER A 366 -17.35 -3.12 -21.05
C SER A 366 -17.37 -2.72 -19.58
N PRO A 367 -16.28 -2.10 -19.06
CA PRO A 367 -16.22 -1.70 -17.67
C PRO A 367 -17.30 -0.65 -17.35
N LYS A 368 -17.89 -0.75 -16.17
CA LYS A 368 -18.84 0.24 -15.66
C LYS A 368 -18.05 1.42 -15.09
N THR A 369 -18.21 2.62 -15.66
CA THR A 369 -17.65 3.84 -15.10
C THR A 369 -18.59 4.37 -14.02
N VAL A 370 -18.10 4.49 -12.79
CA VAL A 370 -18.86 5.05 -11.66
C VAL A 370 -18.40 6.49 -11.45
N ILE A 371 -19.27 7.43 -11.81
CA ILE A 371 -19.09 8.86 -11.54
C ILE A 371 -19.98 9.20 -10.36
N THR A 372 -19.39 9.50 -9.21
CA THR A 372 -20.15 9.98 -8.05
C THR A 372 -20.50 11.45 -8.28
N PRO A 373 -21.78 11.86 -8.24
CA PRO A 373 -22.15 13.27 -8.35
C PRO A 373 -21.48 14.07 -7.25
N SER A 374 -20.87 15.20 -7.57
CA SER A 374 -20.33 16.12 -6.56
C SER A 374 -21.45 16.59 -5.64
N ALA A 375 -21.16 16.87 -4.36
CA ALA A 375 -22.13 17.36 -3.38
C ALA A 375 -22.89 18.61 -3.86
N PHE A 376 -22.32 19.37 -4.79
CA PHE A 376 -22.92 20.56 -5.41
C PHE A 376 -24.21 20.27 -6.22
N SER A 377 -24.40 19.05 -6.71
CA SER A 377 -25.64 18.72 -7.48
C SER A 377 -26.84 18.42 -6.57
N ARG A 378 -26.62 18.16 -5.28
CA ARG A 378 -27.72 17.89 -4.32
C ARG A 378 -28.39 19.17 -3.82
N ASP A 379 -27.69 20.29 -3.78
CA ASP A 379 -28.25 21.56 -3.30
C ASP A 379 -29.10 22.25 -4.39
N LEU A 380 -28.77 22.09 -5.68
CA LEU A 380 -29.61 22.60 -6.78
C LEU A 380 -30.93 21.83 -6.91
N ALA A 381 -30.97 20.54 -6.56
CA ALA A 381 -32.21 19.78 -6.57
C ALA A 381 -33.15 20.10 -5.41
N LYS A 382 -32.64 20.69 -4.32
CA LYS A 382 -33.44 21.15 -3.18
C LYS A 382 -33.99 22.57 -3.39
N SER A 383 -33.26 23.44 -4.11
CA SER A 383 -33.72 24.82 -4.36
C SER A 383 -34.90 24.90 -5.34
N ASN A 384 -35.03 23.94 -6.27
CA ASN A 384 -36.14 23.87 -7.22
C ASN A 384 -37.43 23.23 -6.68
N ARG A 385 -37.48 22.75 -5.44
CA ARG A 385 -38.70 22.23 -4.80
C ARG A 385 -39.40 23.24 -3.89
N ASN A 386 -38.77 24.40 -3.62
CA ASN A 386 -39.34 25.43 -2.78
C ASN A 386 -39.85 26.67 -3.55
N SER A 387 -39.99 26.58 -4.89
CA SER A 387 -40.52 27.65 -5.76
C SER A 387 -41.62 27.14 -6.68
N SER A 388 -42.52 26.33 -6.11
CA SER A 388 -43.80 26.03 -6.76
C SER A 388 -44.92 25.97 -5.72
#